data_d3a48cf8a6c84bea0a63035dda7822ba
#
_entry.id   d3a48cf8a6c84bea0a63035dda7822ba
#
_cell.length_a   1.000
_cell.length_b   1.000
_cell.length_c   1.000
_cell.angle_alpha   90.00
_cell.angle_beta   90.00
_cell.angle_gamma   90.00
#
_symmetry.space_group_name_H-M   'P 1'
#
loop_
_entity.id
_entity.type
_entity.pdbx_description
1 polymer ?
#
loop_
_entity_poly.entity_id
_entity_poly.type
_entity_poly.pdbx_seq_one_letter_code
_entity_poly.pdbx_strand_id
1 'polypeptide(L)'
;REPGGTPLAESLRSLLLGEAMDPLTEALLAFAARRDHICQVIAPALARGEVVLCDRFTDATFAYQGAGRGFSTETLSILERMVQTGIALEPDLMLEPHLTLWFDLPPATAASRLESARAPDRFEAQDTDFFARVAQGYAERSQAAPQRFVRIDAAQSRHAVWQQITQALVRRGWLAIMVAAGGGPR
;
A
#
# COMPACT_ATOMS: atom_id res chain seq x y z
N ARG A 1 -8.95 1.14 -0.77
CA ARG A 1 -7.99 0.53 0.16
C ARG A 1 -7.96 -0.98 0.00
N GLU A 2 -6.86 -1.62 0.37
CA GLU A 2 -6.74 -3.08 0.34
C GLU A 2 -6.28 -3.66 1.70
N PRO A 3 -6.71 -4.89 1.98
CA PRO A 3 -7.84 -5.59 1.36
C PRO A 3 -9.15 -4.84 1.61
N GLY A 4 -10.09 -4.89 0.64
CA GLY A 4 -11.37 -4.18 0.70
C GLY A 4 -11.68 -3.42 -0.58
N GLY A 5 -12.65 -2.52 -0.53
CA GLY A 5 -13.05 -1.65 -1.64
C GLY A 5 -14.19 -2.17 -2.50
N THR A 6 -14.62 -3.42 -2.30
CA THR A 6 -15.83 -4.03 -2.89
C THR A 6 -16.55 -4.84 -1.83
N PRO A 7 -17.83 -5.17 -1.98
CA PRO A 7 -18.55 -6.01 -1.01
C PRO A 7 -17.87 -7.36 -0.75
N LEU A 8 -17.37 -8.04 -1.80
CA LEU A 8 -16.64 -9.30 -1.64
C LEU A 8 -15.31 -9.08 -0.93
N ALA A 9 -14.52 -8.09 -1.37
CA ALA A 9 -13.22 -7.81 -0.75
C ALA A 9 -13.34 -7.37 0.72
N GLU A 10 -14.42 -6.68 1.12
CA GLU A 10 -14.70 -6.37 2.54
C GLU A 10 -15.05 -7.62 3.35
N SER A 11 -15.78 -8.58 2.77
CA SER A 11 -16.04 -9.87 3.41
C SER A 11 -14.74 -10.67 3.61
N LEU A 12 -13.90 -10.73 2.60
CA LEU A 12 -12.58 -11.37 2.68
C LEU A 12 -11.66 -10.67 3.70
N ARG A 13 -11.71 -9.34 3.77
CA ARG A 13 -11.01 -8.56 4.79
C ARG A 13 -11.46 -8.95 6.21
N SER A 14 -12.76 -9.11 6.42
CA SER A 14 -13.29 -9.47 7.72
C SER A 14 -12.76 -10.83 8.18
N LEU A 15 -12.70 -11.83 7.29
CA LEU A 15 -12.06 -13.12 7.56
C LEU A 15 -10.57 -12.97 7.85
N LEU A 16 -9.85 -12.22 6.99
CA LEU A 16 -8.41 -12.01 7.13
C LEU A 16 -8.02 -11.36 8.46
N LEU A 17 -8.84 -10.45 8.97
CA LEU A 17 -8.57 -9.73 10.24
C LEU A 17 -9.09 -10.46 11.47
N GLY A 18 -10.14 -11.30 11.33
CA GLY A 18 -10.82 -11.95 12.44
C GLY A 18 -10.37 -13.38 12.71
N GLU A 19 -9.98 -14.13 11.69
CA GLU A 19 -9.73 -15.57 11.81
C GLU A 19 -8.23 -15.90 11.81
N ALA A 20 -7.86 -16.87 12.63
CA ALA A 20 -6.51 -17.45 12.58
C ALA A 20 -6.37 -18.37 11.37
N MET A 21 -5.28 -18.23 10.62
CA MET A 21 -5.03 -19.04 9.43
C MET A 21 -3.52 -19.18 9.17
N ASP A 22 -3.15 -20.14 8.35
CA ASP A 22 -1.77 -20.31 7.91
C ASP A 22 -1.35 -19.20 6.90
N PRO A 23 -0.04 -18.97 6.72
CA PRO A 23 0.44 -17.88 5.85
C PRO A 23 0.02 -17.99 4.38
N LEU A 24 -0.17 -19.19 3.84
CA LEU A 24 -0.63 -19.38 2.46
C LEU A 24 -2.09 -18.98 2.32
N THR A 25 -2.96 -19.43 3.22
CA THR A 25 -4.37 -19.04 3.26
C THR A 25 -4.51 -17.53 3.40
N GLU A 26 -3.69 -16.90 4.25
CA GLU A 26 -3.64 -15.45 4.43
C GLU A 26 -3.28 -14.72 3.13
N ALA A 27 -2.25 -15.20 2.43
CA ALA A 27 -1.84 -14.65 1.14
C ALA A 27 -2.92 -14.83 0.07
N LEU A 28 -3.52 -16.01 -0.04
CA LEU A 28 -4.59 -16.30 -1.00
C LEU A 28 -5.80 -15.39 -0.80
N LEU A 29 -6.24 -15.16 0.44
CA LEU A 29 -7.34 -14.24 0.73
C LEU A 29 -7.00 -12.79 0.37
N ALA A 30 -5.77 -12.35 0.66
CA ALA A 30 -5.31 -11.00 0.30
C ALA A 30 -5.30 -10.80 -1.22
N PHE A 31 -4.81 -11.79 -1.97
CA PHE A 31 -4.78 -11.73 -3.43
C PHE A 31 -6.17 -11.91 -4.08
N ALA A 32 -7.06 -12.72 -3.48
CA ALA A 32 -8.45 -12.82 -3.95
C ALA A 32 -9.20 -11.49 -3.80
N ALA A 33 -9.07 -10.83 -2.64
CA ALA A 33 -9.65 -9.51 -2.42
C ALA A 33 -9.08 -8.46 -3.38
N ARG A 34 -7.77 -8.50 -3.65
CA ARG A 34 -7.12 -7.64 -4.64
C ARG A 34 -7.64 -7.85 -6.04
N ARG A 35 -7.77 -9.11 -6.48
CA ARG A 35 -8.30 -9.41 -7.82
C ARG A 35 -9.68 -8.84 -8.02
N ASP A 36 -10.56 -9.03 -7.06
CA ASP A 36 -11.92 -8.48 -7.11
C ASP A 36 -11.90 -6.94 -7.15
N HIS A 37 -11.10 -6.30 -6.28
CA HIS A 37 -10.95 -4.83 -6.26
C HIS A 37 -10.39 -4.28 -7.57
N ILE A 38 -9.39 -4.94 -8.15
CA ILE A 38 -8.84 -4.55 -9.45
C ILE A 38 -9.92 -4.62 -10.54
N CYS A 39 -10.62 -5.74 -10.63
CA CYS A 39 -11.60 -5.95 -11.70
C CYS A 39 -12.84 -5.06 -11.56
N GLN A 40 -13.31 -4.81 -10.35
CA GLN A 40 -14.55 -4.09 -10.11
C GLN A 40 -14.36 -2.57 -9.97
N VAL A 41 -13.18 -2.11 -9.55
CA VAL A 41 -12.95 -0.69 -9.21
C VAL A 41 -11.76 -0.11 -9.97
N ILE A 42 -10.56 -0.69 -9.80
CA ILE A 42 -9.33 -0.04 -10.28
C ILE A 42 -9.29 0.00 -11.81
N ALA A 43 -9.43 -1.14 -12.47
CA ALA A 43 -9.34 -1.21 -13.93
C ALA A 43 -10.44 -0.39 -14.63
N PRO A 44 -11.72 -0.42 -14.20
CA PRO A 44 -12.74 0.46 -14.76
C PRO A 44 -12.46 1.96 -14.56
N ALA A 45 -11.91 2.37 -13.40
CA ALA A 45 -11.54 3.76 -13.14
C ALA A 45 -10.40 4.20 -14.06
N LEU A 46 -9.34 3.40 -14.18
CA LEU A 46 -8.22 3.69 -15.09
C LEU A 46 -8.66 3.73 -16.55
N ALA A 47 -9.60 2.87 -16.98
CA ALA A 47 -10.17 2.88 -18.33
C ALA A 47 -10.93 4.19 -18.64
N ARG A 48 -11.46 4.86 -17.62
CA ARG A 48 -12.08 6.20 -17.75
C ARG A 48 -11.07 7.36 -17.66
N GLY A 49 -9.78 7.07 -17.51
CA GLY A 49 -8.72 8.08 -17.33
C GLY A 49 -8.69 8.69 -15.92
N GLU A 50 -9.29 8.05 -14.94
CA GLU A 50 -9.32 8.52 -13.56
C GLU A 50 -8.02 8.17 -12.81
N VAL A 51 -7.67 8.99 -11.82
CA VAL A 51 -6.58 8.71 -10.88
C VAL A 51 -7.11 7.85 -9.73
N VAL A 52 -6.43 6.75 -9.44
CA VAL A 52 -6.78 5.86 -8.32
C VAL A 52 -5.79 6.06 -7.18
N LEU A 53 -6.30 6.40 -6.01
CA LEU A 53 -5.56 6.40 -4.75
C LEU A 53 -5.98 5.17 -3.93
N CYS A 54 -5.03 4.30 -3.64
CA CYS A 54 -5.28 3.09 -2.86
C CYS A 54 -4.42 3.07 -1.60
N ASP A 55 -5.06 2.97 -0.43
CA ASP A 55 -4.38 2.71 0.82
C ASP A 55 -4.02 1.22 0.88
N ARG A 56 -2.72 0.93 0.84
CA ARG A 56 -2.09 -0.38 0.66
C ARG A 56 -2.41 -0.99 -0.72
N PHE A 57 -1.44 -1.74 -1.24
CA PHE A 57 -1.55 -2.57 -2.44
C PHE A 57 -0.60 -3.76 -2.28
N THR A 58 -0.10 -4.33 -3.38
CA THR A 58 0.71 -5.55 -3.37
C THR A 58 1.94 -5.48 -2.47
N ASP A 59 2.61 -4.32 -2.39
CA ASP A 59 3.78 -4.12 -1.54
C ASP A 59 3.48 -4.40 -0.06
N ALA A 60 2.25 -4.11 0.41
CA ALA A 60 1.83 -4.47 1.75
C ALA A 60 1.77 -5.98 1.97
N THR A 61 1.36 -6.77 0.96
CA THR A 61 1.36 -8.23 1.05
C THR A 61 2.78 -8.79 1.16
N PHE A 62 3.73 -8.27 0.38
CA PHE A 62 5.14 -8.67 0.52
C PHE A 62 5.71 -8.29 1.88
N ALA A 63 5.36 -7.13 2.40
CA ALA A 63 5.83 -6.70 3.72
C ALA A 63 5.22 -7.54 4.86
N TYR A 64 3.91 -7.74 4.87
CA TYR A 64 3.21 -8.40 5.98
C TYR A 64 3.26 -9.92 5.89
N GLN A 65 2.84 -10.52 4.77
CA GLN A 65 2.84 -11.97 4.60
C GLN A 65 4.26 -12.49 4.27
N GLY A 66 5.00 -11.77 3.41
CA GLY A 66 6.37 -12.11 3.07
C GLY A 66 7.31 -11.94 4.26
N ALA A 67 7.80 -10.75 4.49
CA ALA A 67 8.81 -10.48 5.52
C ALA A 67 8.27 -10.70 6.94
N GLY A 68 7.06 -10.20 7.24
CA GLY A 68 6.44 -10.30 8.57
C GLY A 68 6.18 -11.74 8.99
N ARG A 69 5.50 -12.53 8.16
CA ARG A 69 5.16 -13.94 8.41
C ARG A 69 6.22 -14.94 7.95
N GLY A 70 7.23 -14.50 7.20
CA GLY A 70 8.25 -15.39 6.62
C GLY A 70 7.71 -16.27 5.48
N PHE A 71 6.63 -15.86 4.80
CA PHE A 71 6.10 -16.59 3.67
C PHE A 71 6.93 -16.37 2.41
N SER A 72 7.00 -17.38 1.53
CA SER A 72 7.83 -17.36 0.31
C SER A 72 7.52 -16.16 -0.59
N THR A 73 8.49 -15.29 -0.79
CA THR A 73 8.41 -14.15 -1.71
C THR A 73 8.29 -14.59 -3.17
N GLU A 74 8.84 -15.75 -3.53
CA GLU A 74 8.67 -16.36 -4.83
C GLU A 74 7.21 -16.73 -5.10
N THR A 75 6.56 -17.38 -4.13
CA THR A 75 5.13 -17.72 -4.21
C THR A 75 4.28 -16.44 -4.28
N LEU A 76 4.59 -15.41 -3.50
CA LEU A 76 3.92 -14.11 -3.58
C LEU A 76 4.07 -13.47 -4.96
N SER A 77 5.24 -13.57 -5.59
CA SER A 77 5.49 -13.04 -6.93
C SER A 77 4.70 -13.80 -8.01
N ILE A 78 4.48 -15.10 -7.83
CA ILE A 78 3.61 -15.88 -8.72
C ILE A 78 2.16 -15.40 -8.58
N LEU A 79 1.66 -15.27 -7.36
CA LEU A 79 0.30 -14.79 -7.08
C LEU A 79 0.10 -13.35 -7.58
N GLU A 80 1.08 -12.48 -7.38
CA GLU A 80 1.08 -11.11 -7.89
C GLU A 80 0.87 -11.09 -9.41
N ARG A 81 1.68 -11.83 -10.16
CA ARG A 81 1.55 -11.92 -11.62
C ARG A 81 0.18 -12.49 -12.03
N MET A 82 -0.26 -13.58 -11.40
CA MET A 82 -1.58 -14.19 -11.72
C MET A 82 -2.75 -13.22 -11.53
N VAL A 83 -2.68 -12.40 -10.49
CA VAL A 83 -3.78 -11.53 -10.08
C VAL A 83 -3.75 -10.19 -10.83
N GLN A 84 -2.57 -9.67 -11.14
CA GLN A 84 -2.38 -8.32 -11.68
C GLN A 84 -2.10 -8.28 -13.20
N THR A 85 -1.89 -9.42 -13.86
CA THR A 85 -1.76 -9.51 -15.32
C THR A 85 -3.10 -9.84 -15.98
N GLY A 86 -3.24 -9.54 -17.26
CA GLY A 86 -4.44 -9.84 -18.04
C GLY A 86 -5.63 -8.94 -17.70
N ILE A 87 -5.37 -7.71 -17.27
CA ILE A 87 -6.37 -6.71 -16.96
C ILE A 87 -6.50 -5.76 -18.15
N ALA A 88 -7.71 -5.45 -18.53
CA ALA A 88 -8.22 -4.97 -19.82
C ALA A 88 -7.49 -3.83 -20.56
N LEU A 89 -6.60 -3.07 -19.93
CA LEU A 89 -5.94 -1.95 -20.61
C LEU A 89 -4.73 -2.40 -21.43
N GLU A 90 -3.93 -3.32 -20.91
CA GLU A 90 -2.77 -3.92 -21.56
C GLU A 90 -2.64 -5.37 -21.09
N PRO A 91 -3.15 -6.37 -21.87
CA PRO A 91 -3.26 -7.76 -21.42
C PRO A 91 -1.96 -8.42 -20.99
N ASP A 92 -0.83 -7.97 -21.56
CA ASP A 92 0.50 -8.54 -21.31
C ASP A 92 1.25 -7.80 -20.19
N LEU A 93 0.76 -6.65 -19.74
CA LEU A 93 1.37 -5.87 -18.66
C LEU A 93 0.75 -6.19 -17.30
N MET A 94 1.62 -6.30 -16.31
CA MET A 94 1.21 -6.41 -14.92
C MET A 94 0.80 -5.02 -14.40
N LEU A 95 -0.39 -4.92 -13.82
CA LEU A 95 -0.85 -3.69 -13.19
C LEU A 95 -0.02 -3.40 -11.94
N GLU A 96 0.73 -2.32 -11.97
CA GLU A 96 1.50 -1.80 -10.85
C GLU A 96 1.15 -0.33 -10.55
N PRO A 97 1.29 0.12 -9.30
CA PRO A 97 1.18 1.54 -8.98
C PRO A 97 2.25 2.35 -9.70
N HIS A 98 1.89 3.48 -10.30
CA HIS A 98 2.85 4.44 -10.85
C HIS A 98 3.70 5.12 -9.76
N LEU A 99 3.15 5.21 -8.54
CA LEU A 99 3.82 5.77 -7.38
C LEU A 99 3.35 5.05 -6.12
N THR A 100 4.29 4.63 -5.30
CA THR A 100 4.05 4.16 -3.93
C THR A 100 4.65 5.17 -2.96
N LEU A 101 3.83 5.80 -2.15
CA LEU A 101 4.26 6.60 -1.01
C LEU A 101 4.40 5.67 0.20
N TRP A 102 5.63 5.39 0.59
CA TRP A 102 5.91 4.57 1.76
C TRP A 102 6.06 5.46 2.98
N PHE A 103 5.04 5.46 3.85
CA PHE A 103 5.06 6.15 5.13
C PHE A 103 5.91 5.36 6.12
N ASP A 104 7.19 5.71 6.20
CA ASP A 104 8.14 5.06 7.09
C ASP A 104 8.07 5.66 8.49
N LEU A 105 7.87 4.80 9.48
CA LEU A 105 7.72 5.18 10.88
C LEU A 105 8.47 4.17 11.76
N PRO A 106 9.32 4.62 12.69
CA PRO A 106 9.95 3.73 13.65
C PRO A 106 8.90 2.88 14.39
N PRO A 107 9.11 1.55 14.54
CA PRO A 107 8.13 0.65 15.16
C PRO A 107 7.62 1.10 16.53
N ALA A 108 8.52 1.62 17.39
CA ALA A 108 8.15 2.14 18.70
C ALA A 108 7.17 3.33 18.61
N THR A 109 7.36 4.22 17.63
CA THR A 109 6.45 5.36 17.40
C THR A 109 5.11 4.87 16.83
N ALA A 110 5.13 3.85 15.98
CA ALA A 110 3.91 3.25 15.45
C ALA A 110 3.08 2.61 16.58
N ALA A 111 3.72 1.81 17.46
CA ALA A 111 3.07 1.20 18.61
C ALA A 111 2.41 2.23 19.53
N SER A 112 3.13 3.28 19.90
CA SER A 112 2.60 4.37 20.75
C SER A 112 1.37 5.06 20.14
N ARG A 113 1.34 5.23 18.80
CA ARG A 113 0.18 5.83 18.11
C ARG A 113 -1.02 4.89 18.05
N LEU A 114 -0.80 3.58 17.97
CA LEU A 114 -1.86 2.57 17.95
C LEU A 114 -2.55 2.42 19.30
N GLU A 115 -1.80 2.44 20.41
CA GLU A 115 -2.34 2.32 21.78
C GLU A 115 -3.44 3.34 22.08
N SER A 116 -3.42 4.49 21.42
CA SER A 116 -4.38 5.58 21.65
C SER A 116 -5.60 5.56 20.71
N ALA A 117 -5.66 4.67 19.73
CA ALA A 117 -6.63 4.80 18.63
C ALA A 117 -7.87 3.88 18.77
N ARG A 118 -7.69 2.57 18.97
CA ARG A 118 -8.77 1.55 19.04
C ARG A 118 -8.19 0.19 19.47
N ALA A 119 -9.07 -0.78 19.73
CA ALA A 119 -8.63 -2.16 19.92
C ALA A 119 -7.84 -2.65 18.68
N PRO A 120 -6.67 -3.24 18.89
CA PRO A 120 -5.82 -3.70 17.78
C PRO A 120 -6.46 -4.87 17.03
N ASP A 121 -6.32 -4.88 15.71
CA ASP A 121 -6.65 -6.05 14.90
C ASP A 121 -5.55 -7.13 15.02
N ARG A 122 -5.77 -8.29 14.37
CA ARG A 122 -4.85 -9.45 14.43
C ARG A 122 -3.42 -9.12 13.99
N PHE A 123 -3.23 -8.18 13.08
CA PHE A 123 -1.91 -7.74 12.65
C PHE A 123 -1.32 -6.71 13.60
N GLU A 124 -2.14 -5.79 14.07
CA GLU A 124 -1.73 -4.74 15.01
C GLU A 124 -1.35 -5.32 16.39
N ALA A 125 -1.89 -6.51 16.74
CA ALA A 125 -1.56 -7.24 17.97
C ALA A 125 -0.23 -8.04 17.90
N GLN A 126 0.53 -7.97 16.79
CA GLN A 126 1.82 -8.63 16.66
C GLN A 126 2.92 -7.92 17.45
N ASP A 127 4.01 -8.63 17.69
CA ASP A 127 5.16 -8.14 18.43
C ASP A 127 6.00 -7.11 17.63
N THR A 128 6.91 -6.45 18.30
CA THR A 128 7.83 -5.46 17.71
C THR A 128 8.71 -6.07 16.62
N ASP A 129 9.11 -7.33 16.77
CA ASP A 129 9.97 -8.02 15.82
C ASP A 129 9.23 -8.29 14.50
N PHE A 130 7.93 -8.59 14.59
CA PHE A 130 7.08 -8.67 13.39
C PHE A 130 7.07 -7.34 12.62
N PHE A 131 6.86 -6.22 13.30
CA PHE A 131 6.86 -4.89 12.66
C PHE A 131 8.23 -4.48 12.15
N ALA A 132 9.31 -4.89 12.79
CA ALA A 132 10.66 -4.67 12.27
C ALA A 132 10.87 -5.44 10.94
N ARG A 133 10.41 -6.70 10.85
CA ARG A 133 10.43 -7.47 9.60
C ARG A 133 9.53 -6.85 8.52
N VAL A 134 8.34 -6.36 8.87
CA VAL A 134 7.45 -5.65 7.94
C VAL A 134 8.12 -4.39 7.37
N ALA A 135 8.76 -3.59 8.22
CA ALA A 135 9.52 -2.40 7.79
C ALA A 135 10.67 -2.78 6.83
N GLN A 136 11.39 -3.86 7.14
CA GLN A 136 12.42 -4.40 6.26
C GLN A 136 11.85 -4.85 4.90
N GLY A 137 10.69 -5.51 4.89
CA GLY A 137 10.01 -5.92 3.66
C GLY A 137 9.64 -4.74 2.76
N TYR A 138 9.17 -3.63 3.33
CA TYR A 138 8.94 -2.40 2.56
C TYR A 138 10.25 -1.80 2.03
N ALA A 139 11.32 -1.82 2.82
CA ALA A 139 12.63 -1.33 2.39
C ALA A 139 13.16 -2.14 1.19
N GLU A 140 13.03 -3.46 1.22
CA GLU A 140 13.43 -4.35 0.12
C GLU A 140 12.61 -4.09 -1.15
N ARG A 141 11.28 -3.96 -1.04
CA ARG A 141 10.42 -3.58 -2.18
C ARG A 141 10.79 -2.22 -2.75
N SER A 142 11.09 -1.25 -1.89
CA SER A 142 11.54 0.08 -2.29
C SER A 142 12.88 0.05 -3.04
N GLN A 143 13.84 -0.78 -2.60
CA GLN A 143 15.12 -0.96 -3.27
C GLN A 143 14.98 -1.68 -4.62
N ALA A 144 14.06 -2.63 -4.73
CA ALA A 144 13.79 -3.35 -5.96
C ALA A 144 13.09 -2.48 -7.04
N ALA A 145 12.35 -1.45 -6.63
CA ALA A 145 11.61 -0.58 -7.55
C ALA A 145 11.77 0.92 -7.19
N PRO A 146 13.02 1.45 -7.18
CA PRO A 146 13.31 2.80 -6.68
C PRO A 146 12.62 3.92 -7.48
N GLN A 147 12.28 3.67 -8.76
CA GLN A 147 11.59 4.66 -9.60
C GLN A 147 10.13 4.85 -9.17
N ARG A 148 9.53 3.81 -8.58
CA ARG A 148 8.12 3.78 -8.17
C ARG A 148 7.92 4.24 -6.72
N PHE A 149 8.90 4.04 -5.85
CA PHE A 149 8.80 4.36 -4.44
C PHE A 149 9.27 5.78 -4.09
N VAL A 150 8.55 6.40 -3.16
CA VAL A 150 9.02 7.57 -2.42
C VAL A 150 8.82 7.31 -0.93
N ARG A 151 9.92 7.29 -0.19
CA ARG A 151 9.90 7.19 1.28
C ARG A 151 9.47 8.52 1.87
N ILE A 152 8.47 8.49 2.75
CA ILE A 152 7.93 9.62 3.50
C ILE A 152 8.27 9.40 4.97
N ASP A 153 9.01 10.32 5.58
CA ASP A 153 9.26 10.29 7.02
C ASP A 153 7.97 10.64 7.79
N ALA A 154 7.27 9.60 8.22
CA ALA A 154 6.00 9.72 8.92
C ALA A 154 6.15 10.03 10.42
N ALA A 155 7.38 10.11 10.95
CA ALA A 155 7.64 10.58 12.31
C ALA A 155 7.47 12.10 12.46
N GLN A 156 7.52 12.83 11.34
CA GLN A 156 7.36 14.27 11.30
C GLN A 156 5.92 14.73 11.59
N SER A 157 5.74 16.04 11.73
CA SER A 157 4.42 16.65 11.85
C SER A 157 3.56 16.40 10.59
N ARG A 158 2.23 16.43 10.73
CA ARG A 158 1.30 16.30 9.58
C ARG A 158 1.65 17.28 8.45
N HIS A 159 2.03 18.52 8.80
CA HIS A 159 2.40 19.52 7.81
C HIS A 159 3.67 19.12 7.05
N ALA A 160 4.71 18.66 7.74
CA ALA A 160 5.95 18.22 7.11
C ALA A 160 5.75 16.95 6.25
N VAL A 161 4.92 16.01 6.71
CA VAL A 161 4.52 14.84 5.91
C VAL A 161 3.79 15.26 4.63
N TRP A 162 2.84 16.20 4.75
CA TRP A 162 2.13 16.73 3.59
C TRP A 162 3.06 17.43 2.60
N GLN A 163 4.04 18.19 3.08
CA GLN A 163 5.05 18.81 2.23
C GLN A 163 5.88 17.78 1.45
N GLN A 164 6.30 16.68 2.09
CA GLN A 164 7.02 15.59 1.40
C GLN A 164 6.16 14.96 0.29
N ILE A 165 4.87 14.69 0.56
CA ILE A 165 3.93 14.16 -0.43
C ILE A 165 3.78 15.13 -1.61
N THR A 166 3.52 16.40 -1.32
CA THR A 166 3.36 17.44 -2.35
C THR A 166 4.61 17.55 -3.22
N GLN A 167 5.80 17.57 -2.62
CA GLN A 167 7.06 17.58 -3.36
C GLN A 167 7.23 16.36 -4.26
N ALA A 168 6.87 15.16 -3.77
CA ALA A 168 6.93 13.93 -4.57
C ALA A 168 6.02 14.01 -5.81
N LEU A 169 4.80 14.52 -5.66
CA LEU A 169 3.83 14.69 -6.76
C LEU A 169 4.27 15.77 -7.74
N VAL A 170 4.82 16.88 -7.25
CA VAL A 170 5.37 17.95 -8.09
C VAL A 170 6.56 17.47 -8.92
N ARG A 171 7.49 16.74 -8.33
CA ARG A 171 8.65 16.17 -9.06
C ARG A 171 8.23 15.22 -10.18
N ARG A 172 7.05 14.62 -10.08
CA ARG A 172 6.45 13.78 -11.13
C ARG A 172 5.61 14.55 -12.15
N GLY A 173 5.46 15.86 -11.98
CA GLY A 173 4.62 16.70 -12.83
C GLY A 173 3.11 16.47 -12.64
N TRP A 174 2.72 15.82 -11.54
CA TRP A 174 1.30 15.52 -11.26
C TRP A 174 0.59 16.64 -10.49
N LEU A 175 1.34 17.51 -9.86
CA LEU A 175 0.83 18.75 -9.26
C LEU A 175 1.64 19.94 -9.77
N ALA A 176 0.93 21.00 -10.19
CA ALA A 176 1.54 22.30 -10.42
C ALA A 176 1.67 23.04 -9.09
N ILE A 177 2.84 23.59 -8.80
CA ILE A 177 2.96 24.59 -7.74
C ILE A 177 2.30 25.85 -8.26
N MET A 178 1.14 26.21 -7.75
CA MET A 178 0.65 27.57 -7.89
C MET A 178 1.59 28.46 -7.08
N VAL A 179 2.58 29.05 -7.74
CA VAL A 179 3.30 30.19 -7.17
C VAL A 179 2.26 31.29 -7.06
N ALA A 180 1.80 31.60 -5.85
CA ALA A 180 1.04 32.79 -5.60
C ALA A 180 1.90 33.96 -6.10
N ALA A 181 1.55 34.50 -7.26
CA ALA A 181 2.13 35.74 -7.74
C ALA A 181 1.75 36.79 -6.68
N GLY A 182 2.73 37.15 -5.87
CA GLY A 182 2.64 38.26 -4.94
C GLY A 182 2.45 39.55 -5.70
N GLY A 183 1.21 39.81 -6.10
CA GLY A 183 0.74 41.13 -6.55
C GLY A 183 0.45 41.94 -5.30
N GLY A 184 1.47 42.58 -4.75
CA GLY A 184 1.25 43.67 -3.82
C GLY A 184 0.52 44.80 -4.58
N PRO A 185 -0.52 45.40 -3.98
CA PRO A 185 -1.13 46.61 -4.54
C PRO A 185 -0.12 47.75 -4.43
N ARG A 186 0.04 48.51 -5.50
CA ARG A 186 0.65 49.85 -5.48
C ARG A 186 -0.31 50.85 -4.84
#